data_cab3d198c7b569de64e5471367866288
#
_entry.id   cab3d198c7b569de64e5471367866288
#
_cell.length_a   1.000
_cell.length_b   1.000
_cell.length_c   1.000
_cell.angle_alpha   90.00
_cell.angle_beta   90.00
_cell.angle_gamma   90.00
#
_symmetry.space_group_name_H-M   'P 1'
#
loop_
_entity.id
_entity.type
_entity.pdbx_description
1 polymer ?
#
loop_
_entity_poly.entity_id
_entity_poly.type
_entity_poly.pdbx_seq_one_letter_code
_entity_poly.pdbx_strand_id
1 'polypeptide(L)'
;MLFRSLLRELSDDYLALLEELQASVQKNAVQRLASYLGSLAEPNGTPHTWIARLPVSKTVLADRLGITKETMSRLLRELMSQGAIEVARRDITILDRNLLASAGR
;
A
#
# COMPACT_ATOMS: atom_id res chain seq x y z
N MET A 1 28.94 24.43 -22.01
CA MET A 1 28.92 24.21 -20.55
C MET A 1 27.62 24.66 -19.90
N LEU A 2 27.10 25.80 -20.25
CA LEU A 2 25.79 26.28 -19.75
C LEU A 2 24.65 25.34 -20.13
N PHE A 3 24.71 24.78 -21.31
CA PHE A 3 23.71 23.83 -21.81
C PHE A 3 23.64 22.56 -21.00
N ARG A 4 24.78 22.01 -20.58
CA ARG A 4 24.82 20.82 -19.74
C ARG A 4 24.29 21.06 -18.34
N SER A 5 24.59 22.22 -17.76
CA SER A 5 24.05 22.61 -16.45
C SER A 5 22.53 22.75 -16.50
N LEU A 6 22.02 23.39 -17.56
CA LEU A 6 20.58 23.55 -17.75
C LEU A 6 19.87 22.19 -17.89
N LEU A 7 20.42 21.27 -18.69
CA LEU A 7 19.88 19.92 -18.85
C LEU A 7 19.89 19.15 -17.54
N ARG A 8 20.93 19.30 -16.75
CA ARG A 8 21.06 18.65 -15.46
C ARG A 8 20.01 19.14 -14.47
N GLU A 9 19.80 20.46 -14.41
CA GLU A 9 18.75 21.06 -13.57
C GLU A 9 17.36 20.60 -13.97
N LEU A 10 17.06 20.56 -15.28
CA LEU A 10 15.78 20.07 -15.78
C LEU A 10 15.57 18.59 -15.47
N SER A 11 16.64 17.78 -15.57
CA SER A 11 16.55 16.36 -15.23
C SER A 11 16.30 16.14 -13.74
N ASP A 12 16.96 16.93 -12.89
CA ASP A 12 16.77 16.83 -11.44
C ASP A 12 15.35 17.21 -11.05
N ASP A 13 14.80 18.29 -11.64
CA ASP A 13 13.42 18.72 -11.40
C ASP A 13 12.42 17.65 -11.88
N TYR A 14 12.69 17.05 -13.03
CA TYR A 14 11.86 15.99 -13.59
C TYR A 14 11.85 14.75 -12.69
N LEU A 15 13.02 14.33 -12.22
CA LEU A 15 13.14 13.20 -11.28
C LEU A 15 12.42 13.47 -9.97
N ALA A 16 12.54 14.69 -9.43
CA ALA A 16 11.84 15.06 -8.22
C ALA A 16 10.33 14.98 -8.39
N LEU A 17 9.79 15.44 -9.54
CA LEU A 17 8.37 15.33 -9.86
C LEU A 17 7.92 13.88 -9.97
N LEU A 18 8.73 13.03 -10.61
CA LEU A 18 8.42 11.60 -10.72
C LEU A 18 8.38 10.93 -9.36
N GLU A 19 9.32 11.26 -8.48
CA GLU A 19 9.35 10.73 -7.11
C GLU A 19 8.12 11.16 -6.32
N GLU A 20 7.71 12.42 -6.45
CA GLU A 20 6.50 12.93 -5.81
C GLU A 20 5.25 12.22 -6.31
N LEU A 21 5.14 12.00 -7.62
CA LEU A 21 4.02 11.28 -8.22
C LEU A 21 3.98 9.82 -7.75
N GLN A 22 5.13 9.16 -7.71
CA GLN A 22 5.20 7.77 -7.23
C GLN A 22 4.80 7.68 -5.75
N ALA A 23 5.28 8.59 -4.92
CA ALA A 23 4.92 8.63 -3.51
C ALA A 23 3.42 8.86 -3.33
N SER A 24 2.81 9.76 -4.13
CA SER A 24 1.38 10.02 -4.10
C SER A 24 0.58 8.79 -4.52
N VAL A 25 0.98 8.09 -5.58
CA VAL A 25 0.31 6.87 -6.04
C VAL A 25 0.38 5.79 -4.98
N GLN A 26 1.53 5.58 -4.36
CA GLN A 26 1.70 4.59 -3.30
C GLN A 26 0.85 4.90 -2.08
N LYS A 27 0.81 6.17 -1.67
CA LYS A 27 -0.02 6.62 -0.56
C LYS A 27 -1.50 6.34 -0.82
N ASN A 28 -1.98 6.67 -2.02
CA ASN A 28 -3.37 6.41 -2.41
C ASN A 28 -3.65 4.90 -2.47
N ALA A 29 -2.70 4.10 -2.94
CA ALA A 29 -2.83 2.65 -2.99
C ALA A 29 -2.93 2.05 -1.59
N VAL A 30 -2.12 2.51 -0.63
CA VAL A 30 -2.18 2.07 0.77
C VAL A 30 -3.54 2.42 1.37
N GLN A 31 -4.04 3.63 1.15
CA GLN A 31 -5.35 4.04 1.65
C GLN A 31 -6.47 3.18 1.08
N ARG A 32 -6.44 2.91 -0.21
CA ARG A 32 -7.46 2.07 -0.86
C ARG A 32 -7.35 0.62 -0.39
N LEU A 33 -6.14 0.10 -0.23
CA LEU A 33 -5.92 -1.24 0.29
C LEU A 33 -6.46 -1.35 1.72
N ALA A 34 -6.15 -0.39 2.58
CA ALA A 34 -6.64 -0.37 3.95
C ALA A 34 -8.17 -0.30 4.01
N SER A 35 -8.78 0.55 3.19
CA SER A 35 -10.24 0.64 3.11
C SER A 35 -10.87 -0.66 2.61
N TYR A 36 -10.26 -1.29 1.62
CA TYR A 36 -10.74 -2.55 1.09
C TYR A 36 -10.68 -3.67 2.13
N LEU A 37 -9.56 -3.78 2.83
CA LEU A 37 -9.41 -4.76 3.91
C LEU A 37 -10.40 -4.51 5.03
N GLY A 38 -10.61 -3.24 5.39
CA GLY A 38 -11.59 -2.88 6.40
C GLY A 38 -13.02 -3.26 6.00
N SER A 39 -13.36 -3.15 4.72
CA SER A 39 -14.69 -3.52 4.22
C SER A 39 -14.92 -5.03 4.24
N LEU A 40 -13.87 -5.83 4.12
CA LEU A 40 -13.96 -7.29 4.18
C LEU A 40 -13.84 -7.84 5.60
N ALA A 41 -13.43 -7.01 6.55
CA ALA A 41 -13.08 -7.46 7.89
C ALA A 41 -14.29 -8.00 8.65
N GLU A 42 -14.13 -9.19 9.22
CA GLU A 42 -15.11 -9.83 10.10
C GLU A 42 -14.43 -10.16 11.43
N PRO A 43 -15.17 -10.14 12.55
CA PRO A 43 -14.59 -10.52 13.83
C PRO A 43 -14.00 -11.94 13.79
N ASN A 44 -12.81 -12.08 14.35
CA ASN A 44 -12.07 -13.35 14.33
C ASN A 44 -12.01 -14.00 15.73
N GLY A 45 -13.13 -14.08 16.39
CA GLY A 45 -13.24 -14.78 17.69
C GLY A 45 -12.69 -14.02 18.89
N THR A 46 -11.90 -12.96 18.68
CA THR A 46 -11.41 -12.08 19.75
C THR A 46 -11.88 -10.64 19.49
N PRO A 47 -12.09 -9.83 20.56
CA PRO A 47 -12.62 -8.49 20.38
C PRO A 47 -11.67 -7.50 19.71
N HIS A 48 -10.40 -7.88 19.52
CA HIS A 48 -9.37 -6.99 19.00
C HIS A 48 -8.79 -7.39 17.66
N THR A 49 -9.22 -8.53 17.10
CA THR A 49 -8.72 -9.00 15.81
C THR A 49 -9.88 -9.24 14.84
N TRP A 50 -9.60 -8.97 13.58
CA TRP A 50 -10.55 -9.20 12.48
C TRP A 50 -9.83 -9.96 11.39
N ILE A 51 -10.59 -10.67 10.58
CA ILE A 51 -10.04 -11.37 9.43
C ILE A 51 -10.68 -10.84 8.16
N ALA A 52 -9.84 -10.52 7.17
CA ALA A 52 -10.27 -10.14 5.84
C ALA A 52 -9.82 -11.24 4.87
N ARG A 53 -10.79 -11.94 4.29
CA ARG A 53 -10.51 -12.97 3.30
C ARG A 53 -10.61 -12.38 1.92
N LEU A 54 -9.49 -12.40 1.18
CA LEU A 54 -9.46 -11.84 -0.16
C LEU A 54 -10.24 -12.75 -1.12
N PRO A 55 -11.28 -12.23 -1.80
CA PRO A 55 -12.04 -13.02 -2.78
C PRO A 55 -11.27 -13.23 -4.07
N VAL A 56 -10.18 -12.49 -4.27
CA VAL A 56 -9.33 -12.57 -5.45
C VAL A 56 -7.87 -12.73 -5.03
N SER A 57 -7.01 -13.13 -5.97
CA SER A 57 -5.57 -13.21 -5.70
C SER A 57 -4.97 -11.83 -5.46
N LYS A 58 -3.81 -11.80 -4.82
CA LYS A 58 -3.07 -10.54 -4.61
C LYS A 58 -2.70 -9.87 -5.92
N THR A 59 -2.41 -10.66 -6.96
CA THR A 59 -2.10 -10.14 -8.29
C THR A 59 -3.29 -9.39 -8.89
N VAL A 60 -4.49 -9.96 -8.79
CA VAL A 60 -5.71 -9.33 -9.27
C VAL A 60 -6.03 -8.08 -8.46
N LEU A 61 -5.83 -8.14 -7.14
CA LEU A 61 -6.05 -6.98 -6.27
C LEU A 61 -5.08 -5.84 -6.61
N ALA A 62 -3.80 -6.16 -6.85
CA ALA A 62 -2.82 -5.16 -7.27
C ALA A 62 -3.25 -4.47 -8.56
N ASP A 63 -3.73 -5.25 -9.53
CA ASP A 63 -4.22 -4.72 -10.81
C ASP A 63 -5.40 -3.76 -10.59
N ARG A 64 -6.34 -4.12 -9.73
CA ARG A 64 -7.49 -3.27 -9.38
C ARG A 64 -7.07 -1.98 -8.69
N LEU A 65 -6.00 -2.02 -7.90
CA LEU A 65 -5.46 -0.83 -7.22
C LEU A 65 -4.55 0.00 -8.13
N GLY A 66 -4.28 -0.47 -9.35
CA GLY A 66 -3.42 0.22 -10.30
C GLY A 66 -1.94 0.20 -9.92
N ILE A 67 -1.50 -0.82 -9.22
CA ILE A 67 -0.10 -1.00 -8.79
C ILE A 67 0.44 -2.33 -9.27
N THR A 68 1.77 -2.46 -9.25
CA THR A 68 2.41 -3.71 -9.61
C THR A 68 2.31 -4.73 -8.48
N LYS A 69 2.52 -6.00 -8.82
CA LYS A 69 2.58 -7.09 -7.85
C LYS A 69 3.69 -6.85 -6.82
N GLU A 70 4.82 -6.34 -7.28
CA GLU A 70 5.96 -6.03 -6.41
C GLU A 70 5.63 -4.93 -5.42
N THR A 71 4.95 -3.88 -5.88
CA THR A 71 4.48 -2.80 -5.00
C THR A 71 3.48 -3.33 -3.98
N MET A 72 2.54 -4.18 -4.40
CA MET A 72 1.58 -4.81 -3.48
C MET A 72 2.30 -5.60 -2.40
N SER A 73 3.28 -6.43 -2.78
CA SER A 73 4.05 -7.21 -1.82
C SER A 73 4.78 -6.33 -0.82
N ARG A 74 5.33 -5.22 -1.28
CA ARG A 74 6.02 -4.26 -0.42
C ARG A 74 5.07 -3.57 0.55
N LEU A 75 3.90 -3.14 0.08
CA LEU A 75 2.89 -2.49 0.93
C LEU A 75 2.41 -3.45 2.03
N LEU A 76 2.13 -4.70 1.68
CA LEU A 76 1.71 -5.70 2.66
C LEU A 76 2.81 -5.95 3.68
N ARG A 77 4.07 -6.01 3.23
CA ARG A 77 5.22 -6.20 4.13
C ARG A 77 5.38 -5.03 5.09
N GLU A 78 5.19 -3.81 4.62
CA GLU A 78 5.24 -2.61 5.47
C GLU A 78 4.15 -2.65 6.53
N LEU A 79 2.93 -3.00 6.17
CA LEU A 79 1.83 -3.14 7.13
C LEU A 79 2.10 -4.24 8.15
N MET A 80 2.68 -5.36 7.71
CA MET A 80 3.09 -6.44 8.62
C MET A 80 4.17 -5.97 9.59
N SER A 81 5.16 -5.23 9.12
CA SER A 81 6.25 -4.74 9.96
C SER A 81 5.79 -3.74 11.02
N GLN A 82 4.72 -3.00 10.73
CA GLN A 82 4.10 -2.08 11.68
C GLN A 82 3.20 -2.78 12.70
N GLY A 83 2.95 -4.07 12.52
CA GLY A 83 2.04 -4.81 13.38
C GLY A 83 0.56 -4.58 13.10
N ALA A 84 0.24 -4.00 11.95
CA ALA A 84 -1.15 -3.73 11.60
C ALA A 84 -1.89 -4.96 11.10
N ILE A 85 -1.21 -5.83 10.35
CA ILE A 85 -1.79 -7.02 9.76
C ILE A 85 -0.85 -8.22 9.85
N GLU A 86 -1.42 -9.39 9.63
CA GLU A 86 -0.70 -10.64 9.44
C GLU A 86 -1.29 -11.34 8.21
N VAL A 87 -0.43 -11.84 7.32
CA VAL A 87 -0.85 -12.40 6.04
C VAL A 87 -0.57 -13.89 5.98
N ALA A 88 -1.61 -14.67 5.68
CA ALA A 88 -1.51 -16.11 5.44
C ALA A 88 -2.30 -16.42 4.18
N ARG A 89 -1.62 -16.52 3.03
CA ARG A 89 -2.24 -16.71 1.72
C ARG A 89 -3.23 -15.59 1.40
N ARG A 90 -4.52 -15.90 1.30
CA ARG A 90 -5.58 -14.91 1.05
C ARG A 90 -6.22 -14.39 2.33
N ASP A 91 -5.87 -14.97 3.46
CA ASP A 91 -6.41 -14.56 4.75
C ASP A 91 -5.51 -13.50 5.36
N ILE A 92 -6.07 -12.32 5.58
CA ILE A 92 -5.35 -11.21 6.18
C ILE A 92 -5.99 -10.93 7.53
N THR A 93 -5.23 -11.18 8.60
CA THR A 93 -5.68 -10.89 9.96
C THR A 93 -5.31 -9.45 10.29
N ILE A 94 -6.31 -8.66 10.67
CA ILE A 94 -6.09 -7.27 11.09
C ILE A 94 -5.84 -7.28 12.59
N LEU A 95 -4.60 -6.99 12.97
CA LEU A 95 -4.16 -6.99 14.37
C LEU A 95 -4.46 -5.68 15.07
N ASP A 96 -4.38 -4.57 14.33
CA ASP A 96 -4.65 -3.24 14.86
C ASP A 96 -5.40 -2.44 13.79
N ARG A 97 -6.68 -2.25 14.03
CA ARG A 97 -7.57 -1.57 13.09
C ARG A 97 -7.23 -0.09 12.97
N ASN A 98 -6.78 0.53 14.05
CA ASN A 98 -6.41 1.94 14.05
C ASN A 98 -5.13 2.17 13.23
N LEU A 99 -4.13 1.29 13.37
CA LEU A 99 -2.92 1.35 12.55
C LEU A 99 -3.24 1.18 11.08
N LEU A 100 -4.11 0.24 10.75
CA LEU A 100 -4.54 0.02 9.37
C LEU A 100 -5.25 1.24 8.81
N ALA A 101 -6.18 1.81 9.57
CA ALA A 101 -6.93 2.99 9.15
C ALA A 101 -6.04 4.22 8.97
N SER A 102 -4.97 4.35 9.75
CA SER A 102 -4.04 5.46 9.66
C SER A 102 -2.97 5.27 8.59
N ALA A 103 -2.87 4.08 8.01
CA ALA A 103 -1.89 3.81 6.96
C ALA A 103 -2.14 4.71 5.75
N GLY A 104 -1.08 5.30 5.23
CA GLY A 104 -1.16 6.20 4.07
C GLY A 104 -1.59 7.63 4.37
N ARG A 105 -1.79 7.96 5.62
CA ARG A 105 -2.11 9.34 6.03
C ARG A 105 -0.86 10.17 6.29
#